data_4058dd9a818c43799e6efd8edc6f8367
#
_entry.id   4058dd9a818c43799e6efd8edc6f8367
#
_cell.length_a   1.000
_cell.length_b   1.000
_cell.length_c   1.000
_cell.angle_alpha   90.00
_cell.angle_beta   90.00
_cell.angle_gamma   90.00
#
_symmetry.space_group_name_H-M   'P 1'
#
loop_
_entity.id
_entity.type
_entity.pdbx_description
1 polymer ?
#
loop_
_entity_poly.entity_id
_entity_poly.type
_entity_poly.pdbx_seq_one_letter_code
_entity_poly.pdbx_strand_id
1 'polypeptide(L)'
;MIALIDGDSLYCKLCDSVKLKTEFHKDSSSIRGHAYYCKQCANSKSRKWTADNGHTKEYKEAKQNSYYKHKYKLSLKDRNDLLKEQNFKCAICNINLNVSGTHTHTDHCHTSGKVRGILCTNCNRGLGHFQDNKEFLMNAIQYLDNFAVQQEGRSL
;
A
#
# COMPACT_ATOMS: atom_id res chain seq x y z
N MET A 1 35.03 16.56 -19.38
CA MET A 1 35.95 15.43 -19.10
C MET A 1 35.31 14.59 -18.00
N ILE A 2 34.96 13.33 -18.27
CA ILE A 2 34.49 12.38 -17.25
C ILE A 2 35.75 11.71 -16.77
N ALA A 3 36.28 12.16 -15.64
CA ALA A 3 37.45 11.55 -15.02
C ALA A 3 37.02 10.18 -14.44
N LEU A 4 37.39 9.10 -15.09
CA LEU A 4 37.52 7.78 -14.48
C LEU A 4 38.81 7.87 -13.61
N ILE A 5 38.61 8.18 -12.35
CA ILE A 5 39.70 8.20 -11.37
C ILE A 5 39.67 6.82 -10.73
N ASP A 6 40.58 5.96 -11.10
CA ASP A 6 40.73 4.54 -10.77
C ASP A 6 39.44 3.70 -10.98
N GLY A 7 39.57 2.40 -11.25
CA GLY A 7 38.45 1.55 -11.72
C GLY A 7 37.22 1.50 -10.84
N ASP A 8 37.23 2.02 -9.58
CA ASP A 8 36.16 1.87 -8.58
C ASP A 8 35.56 3.17 -8.07
N SER A 9 35.93 4.31 -8.60
CA SER A 9 35.42 5.62 -8.20
C SER A 9 34.70 6.36 -9.32
N LEU A 10 33.72 7.19 -8.98
CA LEU A 10 32.91 8.00 -9.88
C LEU A 10 32.76 9.42 -9.34
N TYR A 11 32.71 10.38 -10.26
CA TYR A 11 32.45 11.76 -9.94
C TYR A 11 30.93 12.04 -9.77
N CYS A 12 30.57 12.70 -8.68
CA CYS A 12 29.20 13.15 -8.44
C CYS A 12 29.01 14.60 -8.90
N LYS A 13 28.14 14.80 -9.89
CA LYS A 13 27.87 16.14 -10.45
C LYS A 13 27.21 17.14 -9.50
N LEU A 14 26.64 16.71 -8.38
CA LEU A 14 25.90 17.60 -7.48
C LEU A 14 26.71 18.07 -6.28
N CYS A 15 27.55 17.22 -5.69
CA CYS A 15 28.46 17.63 -4.60
C CYS A 15 29.89 17.85 -5.06
N ASP A 16 30.15 17.77 -6.34
CA ASP A 16 31.43 18.06 -6.98
C ASP A 16 32.61 17.26 -6.39
N SER A 17 32.34 15.99 -6.05
CA SER A 17 33.31 15.12 -5.40
C SER A 17 33.38 13.72 -6.03
N VAL A 18 34.57 13.10 -5.93
CA VAL A 18 34.79 11.71 -6.32
C VAL A 18 34.40 10.80 -5.16
N LYS A 19 33.68 9.72 -5.44
CA LYS A 19 33.18 8.77 -4.46
C LYS A 19 33.24 7.34 -5.03
N LEU A 20 33.20 6.35 -4.15
CA LEU A 20 33.17 4.94 -4.57
C LEU A 20 31.90 4.63 -5.40
N LYS A 21 32.02 3.74 -6.37
CA LYS A 21 30.87 3.26 -7.18
C LYS A 21 29.71 2.76 -6.31
N THR A 22 30.00 2.16 -5.15
CA THR A 22 29.01 1.68 -4.18
C THR A 22 28.12 2.78 -3.60
N GLU A 23 28.57 4.04 -3.65
CA GLU A 23 27.81 5.21 -3.22
C GLU A 23 26.85 5.75 -4.29
N PHE A 24 26.79 5.13 -5.47
CA PHE A 24 25.87 5.48 -6.55
C PHE A 24 24.83 4.37 -6.76
N HIS A 25 23.65 4.75 -7.24
CA HIS A 25 22.67 3.78 -7.73
C HIS A 25 23.16 3.19 -9.07
N LYS A 26 22.94 1.90 -9.28
CA LYS A 26 23.11 1.28 -10.60
C LYS A 26 22.13 1.88 -11.59
N ASP A 27 22.57 2.15 -12.80
CA ASP A 27 21.75 2.70 -13.88
C ASP A 27 22.24 2.12 -15.21
N SER A 28 21.53 1.12 -15.70
CA SER A 28 21.86 0.41 -16.95
C SER A 28 21.70 1.28 -18.20
N SER A 29 20.94 2.37 -18.11
CA SER A 29 20.80 3.35 -19.22
C SER A 29 21.98 4.32 -19.32
N SER A 30 22.78 4.42 -18.27
CA SER A 30 23.95 5.28 -18.21
C SER A 30 25.18 4.58 -18.77
N ILE A 31 25.94 5.24 -19.66
CA ILE A 31 27.21 4.75 -20.22
C ILE A 31 28.19 4.28 -19.12
N ARG A 32 28.16 4.90 -17.95
CA ARG A 32 29.01 4.54 -16.81
C ARG A 32 28.42 3.45 -15.88
N GLY A 33 27.23 2.91 -16.22
CA GLY A 33 26.52 1.88 -15.45
C GLY A 33 25.94 2.37 -14.11
N HIS A 34 26.06 3.66 -13.81
CA HIS A 34 25.65 4.25 -12.53
C HIS A 34 25.06 5.66 -12.74
N ALA A 35 24.19 6.08 -11.81
CA ALA A 35 23.58 7.39 -11.80
C ALA A 35 24.63 8.53 -11.67
N TYR A 36 24.32 9.72 -12.19
CA TYR A 36 25.23 10.89 -12.18
C TYR A 36 25.36 11.56 -10.81
N TYR A 37 24.47 11.27 -9.86
CA TYR A 37 24.51 11.79 -8.50
C TYR A 37 24.75 10.64 -7.51
N CYS A 38 25.57 10.86 -6.49
CA CYS A 38 25.71 9.88 -5.41
C CYS A 38 24.37 9.72 -4.66
N LYS A 39 24.18 8.62 -3.95
CA LYS A 39 22.96 8.28 -3.21
C LYS A 39 22.53 9.40 -2.26
N GLN A 40 23.48 10.01 -1.56
CA GLN A 40 23.22 11.12 -0.64
C GLN A 40 22.63 12.33 -1.38
N CYS A 41 23.25 12.75 -2.47
CA CYS A 41 22.78 13.87 -3.28
C CYS A 41 21.44 13.59 -3.95
N ALA A 42 21.24 12.39 -4.50
CA ALA A 42 19.97 11.95 -5.07
C ALA A 42 18.85 12.00 -4.02
N ASN A 43 19.11 11.49 -2.82
CA ASN A 43 18.17 11.52 -1.71
C ASN A 43 17.86 12.95 -1.24
N SER A 44 18.86 13.82 -1.14
CA SER A 44 18.64 15.24 -0.78
C SER A 44 17.80 15.97 -1.81
N LYS A 45 18.06 15.76 -3.12
CA LYS A 45 17.27 16.33 -4.21
C LYS A 45 15.82 15.82 -4.16
N SER A 46 15.62 14.52 -3.94
CA SER A 46 14.30 13.93 -3.82
C SER A 46 13.52 14.45 -2.61
N ARG A 47 14.20 14.58 -1.43
CA ARG A 47 13.60 15.14 -0.22
C ARG A 47 13.17 16.60 -0.42
N LYS A 48 14.03 17.43 -1.03
CA LYS A 48 13.70 18.82 -1.33
C LYS A 48 12.50 18.90 -2.27
N TRP A 49 12.52 18.14 -3.37
CA TRP A 49 11.39 18.10 -4.30
C TRP A 49 10.08 17.66 -3.61
N THR A 50 10.15 16.62 -2.74
CA THR A 50 8.99 16.16 -1.97
C THR A 50 8.51 17.19 -0.96
N ALA A 51 9.41 17.95 -0.31
CA ALA A 51 9.03 19.06 0.57
C ALA A 51 8.27 20.14 -0.19
N ASP A 52 8.73 20.46 -1.41
CA ASP A 52 8.14 21.50 -2.25
C ASP A 52 6.80 21.08 -2.90
N ASN A 53 6.64 19.80 -3.24
CA ASN A 53 5.52 19.29 -4.05
C ASN A 53 4.65 18.25 -3.35
N GLY A 54 5.12 17.63 -2.27
CA GLY A 54 4.46 16.49 -1.62
C GLY A 54 3.13 16.81 -0.94
N HIS A 55 2.84 18.10 -0.74
CA HIS A 55 1.57 18.57 -0.17
C HIS A 55 0.46 18.73 -1.23
N THR A 56 0.79 18.78 -2.52
CA THR A 56 -0.18 18.98 -3.60
C THR A 56 -1.14 17.80 -3.69
N LYS A 57 -2.37 18.08 -4.12
CA LYS A 57 -3.41 17.07 -4.32
C LYS A 57 -2.98 16.06 -5.39
N GLU A 58 -2.45 16.55 -6.49
CA GLU A 58 -2.00 15.75 -7.63
C GLU A 58 -0.91 14.75 -7.25
N TYR A 59 0.07 15.19 -6.44
CA TYR A 59 1.14 14.30 -5.96
C TYR A 59 0.58 13.20 -5.03
N LYS A 60 -0.31 13.58 -4.11
CA LYS A 60 -0.95 12.63 -3.19
C LYS A 60 -1.78 11.58 -3.94
N GLU A 61 -2.57 12.03 -4.92
CA GLU A 61 -3.37 11.14 -5.77
C GLU A 61 -2.50 10.23 -6.63
N ALA A 62 -1.45 10.76 -7.25
CA ALA A 62 -0.50 9.97 -8.04
C ALA A 62 0.21 8.90 -7.21
N LYS A 63 0.68 9.28 -6.00
CA LYS A 63 1.31 8.37 -5.05
C LYS A 63 0.34 7.26 -4.60
N GLN A 64 -0.88 7.64 -4.27
CA GLN A 64 -1.93 6.71 -3.86
C GLN A 64 -2.30 5.76 -5.01
N ASN A 65 -2.47 6.27 -6.22
CA ASN A 65 -2.74 5.47 -7.41
C ASN A 65 -1.59 4.48 -7.70
N SER A 66 -0.34 4.91 -7.58
CA SER A 66 0.82 4.02 -7.71
C SER A 66 0.80 2.90 -6.67
N TYR A 67 0.48 3.21 -5.41
CA TYR A 67 0.33 2.23 -4.34
C TYR A 67 -0.74 1.17 -4.66
N TYR A 68 -1.96 1.59 -5.09
CA TYR A 68 -3.03 0.67 -5.44
C TYR A 68 -2.69 -0.21 -6.64
N LYS A 69 -2.10 0.37 -7.69
CA LYS A 69 -1.64 -0.38 -8.87
C LYS A 69 -0.61 -1.45 -8.51
N HIS A 70 0.36 -1.10 -7.67
CA HIS A 70 1.40 -2.04 -7.27
C HIS A 70 0.84 -3.16 -6.37
N LYS A 71 0.10 -2.79 -5.32
CA LYS A 71 -0.36 -3.73 -4.29
C LYS A 71 -1.55 -4.58 -4.73
N TYR A 72 -2.53 -3.96 -5.41
CA TYR A 72 -3.81 -4.61 -5.70
C TYR A 72 -4.07 -4.81 -7.19
N LYS A 73 -3.16 -4.37 -8.07
CA LYS A 73 -3.36 -4.35 -9.53
C LYS A 73 -4.62 -3.57 -9.96
N LEU A 74 -5.01 -2.59 -9.16
CA LEU A 74 -6.21 -1.79 -9.27
C LEU A 74 -5.84 -0.30 -9.30
N SER A 75 -6.47 0.51 -10.15
CA SER A 75 -6.27 1.96 -10.07
C SER A 75 -7.01 2.56 -8.87
N LEU A 76 -6.60 3.77 -8.44
CA LEU A 76 -7.34 4.51 -7.42
C LEU A 76 -8.78 4.81 -7.86
N LYS A 77 -8.99 5.05 -9.16
CA LYS A 77 -10.31 5.25 -9.75
C LYS A 77 -11.18 4.00 -9.59
N ASP A 78 -10.69 2.83 -10.03
CA ASP A 78 -11.44 1.58 -9.95
C ASP A 78 -11.78 1.20 -8.51
N ARG A 79 -10.83 1.42 -7.57
CA ARG A 79 -11.09 1.27 -6.14
C ARG A 79 -12.23 2.17 -5.64
N ASN A 80 -12.25 3.42 -6.09
CA ASN A 80 -13.30 4.36 -5.68
C ASN A 80 -14.64 4.03 -6.35
N ASP A 81 -14.63 3.54 -7.57
CA ASP A 81 -15.85 3.08 -8.26
C ASP A 81 -16.41 1.83 -7.56
N LEU A 82 -15.57 0.88 -7.14
CA LEU A 82 -16.01 -0.26 -6.32
C LEU A 82 -16.67 0.19 -5.00
N LEU A 83 -16.12 1.21 -4.32
CA LEU A 83 -16.75 1.75 -3.11
C LEU A 83 -18.09 2.44 -3.40
N LYS A 84 -18.25 3.09 -4.56
CA LYS A 84 -19.54 3.65 -5.00
C LYS A 84 -20.55 2.55 -5.28
N GLU A 85 -20.16 1.47 -5.96
CA GLU A 85 -21.02 0.30 -6.21
C GLU A 85 -21.51 -0.32 -4.89
N GLN A 86 -20.71 -0.25 -3.82
CA GLN A 86 -21.10 -0.64 -2.47
C GLN A 86 -21.94 0.44 -1.73
N ASN A 87 -22.38 1.52 -2.41
CA ASN A 87 -23.09 2.65 -1.81
C ASN A 87 -22.35 3.26 -0.61
N PHE A 88 -21.02 3.34 -0.68
CA PHE A 88 -20.15 3.81 0.39
C PHE A 88 -20.32 3.06 1.72
N LYS A 89 -20.61 1.77 1.65
CA LYS A 89 -20.80 0.90 2.81
C LYS A 89 -19.81 -0.25 2.84
N CYS A 90 -19.53 -0.73 4.05
CA CYS A 90 -18.76 -1.96 4.24
C CYS A 90 -19.55 -3.16 3.65
N ALA A 91 -18.90 -3.97 2.82
CA ALA A 91 -19.54 -5.12 2.16
C ALA A 91 -20.00 -6.23 3.13
N ILE A 92 -19.61 -6.17 4.42
CA ILE A 92 -20.01 -7.17 5.42
C ILE A 92 -21.05 -6.58 6.40
N CYS A 93 -20.71 -5.47 7.09
CA CYS A 93 -21.54 -4.95 8.18
C CYS A 93 -22.37 -3.71 7.81
N ASN A 94 -22.32 -3.27 6.57
CA ASN A 94 -23.08 -2.14 6.02
C ASN A 94 -22.87 -0.78 6.69
N ILE A 95 -21.89 -0.60 7.58
CA ILE A 95 -21.55 0.73 8.10
C ILE A 95 -21.03 1.64 7.00
N ASN A 96 -21.26 2.95 7.13
CA ASN A 96 -20.79 3.94 6.17
C ASN A 96 -19.26 4.03 6.16
N LEU A 97 -18.69 4.15 4.96
CA LEU A 97 -17.27 4.27 4.71
C LEU A 97 -16.96 5.57 3.96
N ASN A 98 -15.85 6.21 4.29
CA ASN A 98 -15.37 7.40 3.60
C ASN A 98 -14.29 7.03 2.57
N VAL A 99 -14.26 7.72 1.42
CA VAL A 99 -13.29 7.48 0.34
C VAL A 99 -11.84 7.56 0.84
N SER A 100 -11.53 8.55 1.66
CA SER A 100 -10.19 8.81 2.22
C SER A 100 -10.05 8.43 3.69
N GLY A 101 -11.00 7.68 4.24
CA GLY A 101 -11.01 7.33 5.67
C GLY A 101 -9.93 6.31 6.04
N THR A 102 -9.28 6.49 7.20
CA THR A 102 -8.33 5.54 7.78
C THR A 102 -8.97 4.19 8.12
N HIS A 103 -10.30 4.14 8.21
CA HIS A 103 -11.10 2.96 8.52
C HIS A 103 -11.65 2.25 7.27
N THR A 104 -11.22 2.64 6.07
CA THR A 104 -11.69 2.09 4.80
C THR A 104 -10.57 1.28 4.14
N HIS A 105 -10.73 -0.02 4.08
CA HIS A 105 -9.72 -0.98 3.63
C HIS A 105 -10.15 -1.68 2.34
N THR A 106 -9.21 -1.81 1.40
CA THR A 106 -9.39 -2.65 0.22
C THR A 106 -9.05 -4.08 0.60
N ASP A 107 -10.06 -4.91 0.64
CA ASP A 107 -9.92 -6.33 0.95
C ASP A 107 -9.55 -7.14 -0.30
N HIS A 108 -8.72 -8.16 -0.12
CA HIS A 108 -8.24 -9.00 -1.21
C HIS A 108 -7.97 -10.42 -0.73
N CYS A 109 -8.07 -11.37 -1.65
CA CYS A 109 -7.73 -12.76 -1.38
C CYS A 109 -6.21 -12.92 -1.23
N HIS A 110 -5.74 -13.43 -0.11
CA HIS A 110 -4.31 -13.59 0.19
C HIS A 110 -3.63 -14.64 -0.72
N THR A 111 -4.39 -15.57 -1.29
CA THR A 111 -3.86 -16.60 -2.21
C THR A 111 -3.77 -16.08 -3.65
N SER A 112 -4.84 -15.44 -4.16
CA SER A 112 -4.91 -15.00 -5.55
C SER A 112 -4.53 -13.54 -5.77
N GLY A 113 -4.47 -12.73 -4.72
CA GLY A 113 -4.28 -11.28 -4.77
C GLY A 113 -5.48 -10.50 -5.33
N LYS A 114 -6.57 -11.16 -5.72
CA LYS A 114 -7.75 -10.49 -6.29
C LYS A 114 -8.50 -9.69 -5.22
N VAL A 115 -8.85 -8.45 -5.55
CA VAL A 115 -9.69 -7.60 -4.70
C VAL A 115 -11.09 -8.21 -4.60
N ARG A 116 -11.62 -8.30 -3.39
CA ARG A 116 -12.95 -8.83 -3.06
C ARG A 116 -13.97 -7.71 -2.83
N GLY A 117 -13.54 -6.60 -2.24
CA GLY A 117 -14.41 -5.47 -1.91
C GLY A 117 -13.73 -4.46 -0.99
N ILE A 118 -14.53 -3.53 -0.51
CA ILE A 118 -14.10 -2.51 0.46
C ILE A 118 -14.76 -2.78 1.80
N LEU A 119 -13.94 -2.87 2.84
CA LEU A 119 -14.38 -3.22 4.19
C LEU A 119 -14.00 -2.14 5.21
N CYS A 120 -14.70 -2.11 6.33
CA CYS A 120 -14.25 -1.38 7.50
C CYS A 120 -13.09 -2.11 8.20
N THR A 121 -12.40 -1.40 9.09
CA THR A 121 -11.27 -1.97 9.86
C THR A 121 -11.64 -3.26 10.59
N ASN A 122 -12.79 -3.28 11.28
CA ASN A 122 -13.21 -4.42 12.07
C ASN A 122 -13.49 -5.65 11.21
N CYS A 123 -14.24 -5.50 10.13
CA CYS A 123 -14.54 -6.61 9.23
C CYS A 123 -13.29 -7.14 8.52
N ASN A 124 -12.41 -6.23 8.04
CA ASN A 124 -11.17 -6.62 7.39
C ASN A 124 -10.23 -7.37 8.35
N ARG A 125 -10.10 -6.91 9.59
CA ARG A 125 -9.31 -7.59 10.62
C ARG A 125 -9.97 -8.90 11.06
N GLY A 126 -11.30 -8.91 11.21
CA GLY A 126 -12.05 -10.11 11.56
C GLY A 126 -11.82 -11.26 10.59
N LEU A 127 -11.91 -10.99 9.28
CA LEU A 127 -11.56 -12.01 8.26
C LEU A 127 -10.12 -12.49 8.40
N GLY A 128 -9.17 -11.57 8.64
CA GLY A 128 -7.77 -11.92 8.85
C GLY A 128 -7.56 -12.78 10.11
N HIS A 129 -8.24 -12.51 11.22
CA HIS A 129 -8.17 -13.32 12.43
C HIS A 129 -8.72 -14.74 12.22
N PHE A 130 -9.75 -14.87 11.40
CA PHE A 130 -10.27 -16.17 10.96
C PHE A 130 -9.51 -16.74 9.76
N GLN A 131 -8.36 -16.16 9.38
CA GLN A 131 -7.49 -16.64 8.29
C GLN A 131 -8.20 -16.80 6.95
N ASP A 132 -9.22 -15.98 6.68
CA ASP A 132 -10.11 -16.12 5.52
C ASP A 132 -10.78 -17.53 5.40
N ASN A 133 -10.78 -18.31 6.48
CA ASN A 133 -11.29 -19.68 6.51
C ASN A 133 -12.80 -19.67 6.73
N LYS A 134 -13.53 -20.14 5.72
CA LYS A 134 -15.00 -20.22 5.77
C LYS A 134 -15.51 -21.16 6.86
N GLU A 135 -14.81 -22.27 7.11
CA GLU A 135 -15.18 -23.23 8.13
C GLU A 135 -15.09 -22.62 9.53
N PHE A 136 -14.01 -21.87 9.81
CA PHE A 136 -13.87 -21.18 11.10
C PHE A 136 -14.95 -20.13 11.30
N LEU A 137 -15.34 -19.40 10.24
CA LEU A 137 -16.43 -18.44 10.29
C LEU A 137 -17.78 -19.14 10.54
N MET A 138 -18.05 -20.27 9.89
CA MET A 138 -19.26 -21.08 10.14
C MET A 138 -19.28 -21.62 11.57
N ASN A 139 -18.17 -22.13 12.08
CA ASN A 139 -18.07 -22.62 13.45
C ASN A 139 -18.27 -21.50 14.47
N ALA A 140 -17.81 -20.27 14.16
CA ALA A 140 -18.06 -19.12 15.02
C ALA A 140 -19.54 -18.72 15.07
N ILE A 141 -20.25 -18.80 13.95
CA ILE A 141 -21.71 -18.59 13.91
C ILE A 141 -22.41 -19.63 14.78
N GLN A 142 -22.11 -20.92 14.57
CA GLN A 142 -22.71 -22.01 15.35
C GLN A 142 -22.42 -21.91 16.85
N TYR A 143 -21.20 -21.47 17.22
CA TYR A 143 -20.85 -21.21 18.62
C TYR A 143 -21.73 -20.14 19.25
N LEU A 144 -22.04 -19.04 18.55
CA LEU A 144 -22.92 -17.97 19.01
C LEU A 144 -24.38 -18.46 19.12
N ASP A 145 -24.86 -19.21 18.13
CA ASP A 145 -26.22 -19.76 18.10
C ASP A 145 -26.46 -20.73 19.28
N ASN A 146 -25.51 -21.59 19.57
CA ASN A 146 -25.60 -22.53 20.71
C ASN A 146 -25.70 -21.80 22.06
N PHE A 147 -25.04 -20.63 22.19
CA PHE A 147 -25.14 -19.83 23.41
C PHE A 147 -26.50 -19.12 23.52
N ALA A 148 -27.09 -18.66 22.43
CA ALA A 148 -28.41 -18.04 22.41
C ALA A 148 -29.49 -19.02 22.87
N VAL A 149 -29.49 -20.25 22.37
CA VAL A 149 -30.44 -21.32 22.76
C VAL A 149 -30.35 -21.64 24.26
N GLN A 150 -29.15 -21.63 24.84
CA GLN A 150 -28.96 -21.89 26.28
C GLN A 150 -29.54 -20.78 27.18
N GLN A 151 -29.62 -19.54 26.69
CA GLN A 151 -30.22 -18.42 27.43
C GLN A 151 -31.75 -18.48 27.44
N GLU A 152 -32.37 -18.83 26.32
CA GLU A 152 -33.84 -19.00 26.23
C GLU A 152 -34.35 -20.14 27.08
N GLY A 153 -33.58 -21.25 27.25
CA GLY A 153 -33.93 -22.39 28.12
C GLY A 153 -33.70 -22.14 29.61
N ARG A 154 -33.13 -21.02 30.04
CA ARG A 154 -32.88 -20.66 31.45
C ARG A 154 -33.86 -19.63 32.01
N SER A 155 -34.90 -19.27 31.29
CA SER A 155 -35.99 -18.43 31.80
C SER A 155 -36.95 -19.28 32.58
N LEU A 156 -36.62 -19.53 33.88
CA LEU A 156 -37.52 -19.97 34.94
C LEU A 156 -37.37 -19.05 36.14
#